data_a293cf1d212d66807a32db4d53823d38
#
_entry.id   a293cf1d212d66807a32db4d53823d38
#
_cell.length_a   1.000
_cell.length_b   1.000
_cell.length_c   1.000
_cell.angle_alpha   90.00
_cell.angle_beta   90.00
_cell.angle_gamma   90.00
#
_symmetry.space_group_name_H-M   'P 1'
#
loop_
_entity.id
_entity.type
_entity.pdbx_description
1 polymer ?
#
loop_
_entity_poly.entity_id
_entity_poly.type
_entity_poly.pdbx_seq_one_letter_code
_entity_poly.pdbx_strand_id
1 'polypeptide(L)'
;MEKIRLGRTGLLVTKTAFGALPIQRISKADAVKLVRRACEAGINYFDTANMYTDSEEKLGEALHDVRQNVVISTKSGGGDKKTVQAHIEQSLRSLRTDYIDLFQFHNPAVLPDIHDPDGPFAAALEAKQKGYIRHIGITNHRLKVAHEAIESGNFETLQFPFCYLATEKDLELVELCREHDMGFIAMKGLSGGLLNNAEACYAFMQEHPDVVPIWGIQHEWELDQWLELTERNPRMTPELQAVIDHDRTELSGDFCRSCGYCLPCA
;
A
#
# COMPACT_ATOMS: atom_id res chain seq x y z
N MET A 1 17.14 1.89 9.10
CA MET A 1 15.81 1.26 8.91
C MET A 1 15.97 0.03 8.03
N GLU A 2 15.37 -1.10 8.41
CA GLU A 2 15.42 -2.35 7.66
C GLU A 2 14.73 -2.19 6.29
N LYS A 3 15.36 -2.77 5.24
CA LYS A 3 14.78 -2.81 3.90
C LYS A 3 14.61 -4.27 3.47
N ILE A 4 13.50 -4.54 2.80
CA ILE A 4 13.21 -5.85 2.23
C ILE A 4 12.97 -5.72 0.72
N ARG A 5 13.16 -6.82 0.01
CA ARG A 5 12.87 -6.90 -1.42
C ARG A 5 11.35 -7.09 -1.63
N LEU A 6 10.75 -6.22 -2.42
CA LEU A 6 9.31 -6.28 -2.73
C LEU A 6 9.06 -7.28 -3.87
N GLY A 7 9.10 -8.57 -3.56
CA GLY A 7 8.92 -9.65 -4.52
C GLY A 7 9.85 -9.51 -5.74
N ARG A 8 9.41 -10.02 -6.90
CA ARG A 8 10.15 -9.99 -8.17
C ARG A 8 10.35 -8.59 -8.78
N THR A 9 9.79 -7.52 -8.17
CA THR A 9 10.10 -6.15 -8.59
C THR A 9 11.57 -5.82 -8.39
N GLY A 10 12.24 -6.47 -7.45
CA GLY A 10 13.61 -6.15 -7.04
C GLY A 10 13.75 -4.85 -6.26
N LEU A 11 12.65 -4.09 -6.07
CA LEU A 11 12.66 -2.86 -5.29
C LEU A 11 13.01 -3.16 -3.83
N LEU A 12 13.99 -2.45 -3.28
CA LEU A 12 14.34 -2.49 -1.87
C LEU A 12 13.59 -1.39 -1.12
N VAL A 13 12.58 -1.77 -0.37
CA VAL A 13 11.69 -0.86 0.36
C VAL A 13 11.82 -1.04 1.86
N THR A 14 11.64 0.04 2.62
CA THR A 14 11.61 -0.05 4.08
C THR A 14 10.41 -0.86 4.54
N LYS A 15 10.62 -1.73 5.53
CA LYS A 15 9.56 -2.55 6.12
C LYS A 15 8.50 -1.70 6.84
N THR A 16 8.85 -0.49 7.27
CA THR A 16 7.90 0.54 7.68
C THR A 16 7.73 1.52 6.51
N ALA A 17 6.54 1.54 5.89
CA ALA A 17 6.25 2.37 4.74
C ALA A 17 5.13 3.38 5.02
N PHE A 18 5.07 4.45 4.23
CA PHE A 18 4.16 5.57 4.42
C PHE A 18 2.92 5.44 3.54
N GLY A 19 1.75 5.22 4.15
CA GLY A 19 0.45 5.27 3.48
C GLY A 19 -0.09 6.70 3.42
N ALA A 20 -0.11 7.31 2.24
CA ALA A 20 -0.41 8.72 2.04
C ALA A 20 -1.91 9.04 1.86
N LEU A 21 -2.83 8.09 2.05
CA LEU A 21 -4.27 8.40 2.03
C LEU A 21 -4.65 9.47 3.07
N PRO A 22 -4.19 9.44 4.34
CA PRO A 22 -4.64 10.40 5.33
C PRO A 22 -4.14 11.84 5.11
N ILE A 23 -3.02 12.05 4.42
CA ILE A 23 -2.49 13.41 4.22
C ILE A 23 -3.41 14.30 3.38
N GLN A 24 -4.37 13.73 2.62
CA GLN A 24 -5.40 14.53 1.94
C GLN A 24 -6.26 15.38 2.90
N ARG A 25 -6.28 15.04 4.19
CA ARG A 25 -7.11 15.70 5.22
C ARG A 25 -6.43 16.87 5.94
N ILE A 26 -5.14 17.07 5.69
CA ILE A 26 -4.34 18.12 6.32
C ILE A 26 -3.88 19.15 5.28
N SER A 27 -3.38 20.30 5.75
CA SER A 27 -2.88 21.33 4.84
C SER A 27 -1.71 20.82 4.00
N LYS A 28 -1.50 21.42 2.82
CA LYS A 28 -0.36 21.06 1.96
C LYS A 28 0.98 21.29 2.68
N ALA A 29 1.10 22.39 3.43
CA ALA A 29 2.33 22.70 4.16
C ALA A 29 2.64 21.63 5.23
N ASP A 30 1.63 21.22 6.02
CA ASP A 30 1.80 20.20 7.06
C ASP A 30 2.11 18.83 6.43
N ALA A 31 1.44 18.48 5.33
CA ALA A 31 1.69 17.23 4.62
C ALA A 31 3.13 17.17 4.07
N VAL A 32 3.60 18.24 3.41
CA VAL A 32 4.97 18.31 2.90
C VAL A 32 5.99 18.17 4.02
N LYS A 33 5.79 18.87 5.13
CA LYS A 33 6.67 18.77 6.32
C LYS A 33 6.70 17.33 6.87
N LEU A 34 5.52 16.70 7.02
CA LEU A 34 5.38 15.34 7.55
C LEU A 34 6.06 14.31 6.65
N VAL A 35 5.83 14.37 5.34
CA VAL A 35 6.42 13.46 4.36
C VAL A 35 7.94 13.63 4.28
N ARG A 36 8.45 14.87 4.28
CA ARG A 36 9.90 15.12 4.32
C ARG A 36 10.53 14.54 5.57
N ARG A 37 9.92 14.76 6.73
CA ARG A 37 10.40 14.18 7.98
C ARG A 37 10.43 12.66 7.96
N ALA A 38 9.41 12.01 7.39
CA ALA A 38 9.39 10.56 7.22
C ALA A 38 10.53 10.07 6.31
N CYS A 39 10.78 10.76 5.19
CA CYS A 39 11.88 10.47 4.28
C CYS A 39 13.25 10.66 4.95
N GLU A 40 13.47 11.77 5.66
CA GLU A 40 14.70 12.06 6.41
C GLU A 40 14.96 11.03 7.53
N ALA A 41 13.92 10.48 8.14
CA ALA A 41 14.00 9.40 9.11
C ALA A 41 14.33 8.04 8.47
N GLY A 42 14.39 7.97 7.13
CA GLY A 42 14.82 6.79 6.38
C GLY A 42 13.69 5.96 5.78
N ILE A 43 12.42 6.35 5.91
CA ILE A 43 11.31 5.73 5.14
C ILE A 43 11.53 6.05 3.68
N ASN A 44 11.60 5.00 2.83
CA ASN A 44 11.82 5.16 1.40
C ASN A 44 10.66 4.68 0.53
N TYR A 45 9.55 4.17 1.11
CA TYR A 45 8.41 3.74 0.34
C TYR A 45 7.16 4.54 0.73
N PHE A 46 6.54 5.18 -0.28
CA PHE A 46 5.38 6.05 -0.16
C PHE A 46 4.27 5.57 -1.09
N ASP A 47 3.10 5.24 -0.54
CA ASP A 47 1.96 4.71 -1.27
C ASP A 47 0.81 5.73 -1.32
N THR A 48 0.37 6.07 -2.53
CA THR A 48 -0.74 6.98 -2.80
C THR A 48 -1.71 6.41 -3.84
N ALA A 49 -2.61 7.21 -4.37
CA ALA A 49 -3.48 6.88 -5.51
C ALA A 49 -3.96 8.16 -6.22
N ASN A 50 -4.21 8.06 -7.52
CA ASN A 50 -4.75 9.14 -8.32
C ASN A 50 -6.07 9.70 -7.77
N MET A 51 -6.91 8.85 -7.16
CA MET A 51 -8.19 9.27 -6.57
C MET A 51 -8.08 9.87 -5.15
N TYR A 52 -6.88 9.95 -4.55
CA TYR A 52 -6.71 10.54 -3.21
C TYR A 52 -6.54 12.06 -3.28
N THR A 53 -7.53 12.74 -3.82
CA THR A 53 -7.60 14.20 -3.99
C THR A 53 -6.25 14.84 -4.36
N ASP A 54 -5.55 15.48 -3.40
CA ASP A 54 -4.28 16.20 -3.58
C ASP A 54 -3.07 15.46 -2.98
N SER A 55 -3.23 14.18 -2.62
CA SER A 55 -2.15 13.40 -1.98
C SER A 55 -0.92 13.26 -2.90
N GLU A 56 -1.12 13.01 -4.21
CA GLU A 56 -0.03 12.94 -5.17
C GLU A 56 0.74 14.27 -5.30
N GLU A 57 0.03 15.41 -5.31
CA GLU A 57 0.67 16.73 -5.37
C GLU A 57 1.51 17.01 -4.11
N LYS A 58 1.00 16.62 -2.92
CA LYS A 58 1.70 16.75 -1.65
C LYS A 58 2.97 15.91 -1.61
N LEU A 59 2.90 14.65 -2.08
CA LEU A 59 4.08 13.80 -2.23
C LEU A 59 5.06 14.36 -3.25
N GLY A 60 4.57 14.81 -4.40
CA GLY A 60 5.40 15.40 -5.45
C GLY A 60 6.16 16.62 -4.95
N GLU A 61 5.52 17.52 -4.18
CA GLU A 61 6.19 18.66 -3.59
C GLU A 61 7.21 18.27 -2.52
N ALA A 62 6.89 17.27 -1.73
CA ALA A 62 7.78 16.82 -0.65
C ALA A 62 9.02 16.07 -1.14
N LEU A 63 8.93 15.31 -2.24
CA LEU A 63 9.91 14.30 -2.60
C LEU A 63 10.64 14.54 -3.93
N HIS A 64 10.30 15.58 -4.71
CA HIS A 64 10.86 15.78 -6.07
C HIS A 64 12.39 15.94 -6.09
N ASP A 65 12.98 16.56 -5.08
CA ASP A 65 14.42 16.78 -4.97
C ASP A 65 15.21 15.53 -4.52
N VAL A 66 14.50 14.54 -3.95
CA VAL A 66 15.07 13.26 -3.48
C VAL A 66 14.45 12.05 -4.21
N ARG A 67 13.76 12.30 -5.33
CA ARG A 67 12.94 11.31 -6.05
C ARG A 67 13.66 10.00 -6.33
N GLN A 68 14.94 10.04 -6.67
CA GLN A 68 15.75 8.86 -6.98
C GLN A 68 16.07 7.98 -5.76
N ASN A 69 15.85 8.50 -4.55
CA ASN A 69 16.15 7.80 -3.29
C ASN A 69 14.92 7.12 -2.69
N VAL A 70 13.74 7.34 -3.27
CA VAL A 70 12.47 6.84 -2.77
C VAL A 70 11.74 5.99 -3.82
N VAL A 71 10.89 5.09 -3.34
CA VAL A 71 9.96 4.30 -4.13
C VAL A 71 8.57 4.91 -3.94
N ILE A 72 7.90 5.24 -5.04
CA ILE A 72 6.53 5.77 -5.01
C ILE A 72 5.61 4.79 -5.73
N SER A 73 4.55 4.35 -5.04
CA SER A 73 3.45 3.65 -5.67
C SER A 73 2.23 4.56 -5.79
N THR A 74 1.56 4.49 -6.93
CA THR A 74 0.24 5.11 -7.12
C THR A 74 -0.71 4.16 -7.85
N LYS A 75 -1.99 4.53 -7.94
CA LYS A 75 -3.05 3.61 -8.36
C LYS A 75 -4.04 4.32 -9.27
N SER A 76 -4.62 3.56 -10.21
CA SER A 76 -5.74 4.01 -11.04
C SER A 76 -6.92 3.04 -10.95
N GLY A 77 -8.13 3.58 -10.78
CA GLY A 77 -9.40 2.86 -10.89
C GLY A 77 -10.00 2.90 -12.30
N GLY A 78 -9.25 3.36 -13.32
CA GLY A 78 -9.74 3.44 -14.70
C GLY A 78 -10.07 2.06 -15.27
N GLY A 79 -11.21 1.95 -15.94
CA GLY A 79 -11.71 0.71 -16.52
C GLY A 79 -11.36 0.51 -18.00
N ASP A 80 -10.75 1.49 -18.66
CA ASP A 80 -10.37 1.46 -20.06
C ASP A 80 -8.98 2.08 -20.28
N LYS A 81 -8.40 1.81 -21.44
CA LYS A 81 -7.06 2.26 -21.83
C LYS A 81 -6.87 3.76 -21.73
N LYS A 82 -7.81 4.55 -22.30
CA LYS A 82 -7.72 6.01 -22.36
C LYS A 82 -7.74 6.62 -20.96
N THR A 83 -8.60 6.13 -20.11
CA THR A 83 -8.72 6.59 -18.72
C THR A 83 -7.45 6.30 -17.92
N VAL A 84 -6.89 5.07 -18.03
CA VAL A 84 -5.66 4.72 -17.33
C VAL A 84 -4.46 5.53 -17.85
N GLN A 85 -4.35 5.75 -19.17
CA GLN A 85 -3.30 6.61 -19.73
C GLN A 85 -3.39 8.03 -19.16
N ALA A 86 -4.59 8.62 -19.13
CA ALA A 86 -4.80 9.95 -18.58
C ALA A 86 -4.44 10.04 -17.09
N HIS A 87 -4.80 9.00 -16.30
CA HIS A 87 -4.45 8.92 -14.88
C HIS A 87 -2.93 8.81 -14.67
N ILE A 88 -2.22 7.98 -15.45
CA ILE A 88 -0.76 7.87 -15.36
C ILE A 88 -0.10 9.22 -15.67
N GLU A 89 -0.51 9.89 -16.76
CA GLU A 89 0.02 11.21 -17.11
C GLU A 89 -0.27 12.26 -16.03
N GLN A 90 -1.47 12.24 -15.45
CA GLN A 90 -1.82 13.12 -14.35
C GLN A 90 -0.95 12.82 -13.12
N SER A 91 -0.79 11.55 -12.73
CA SER A 91 0.04 11.14 -11.60
C SER A 91 1.50 11.57 -11.77
N LEU A 92 2.08 11.44 -12.96
CA LEU A 92 3.44 11.93 -13.26
C LEU A 92 3.56 13.45 -13.02
N ARG A 93 2.57 14.23 -13.51
CA ARG A 93 2.54 15.67 -13.27
C ARG A 93 2.38 16.03 -11.81
N SER A 94 1.43 15.40 -11.10
CA SER A 94 1.15 15.65 -9.69
C SER A 94 2.34 15.27 -8.80
N LEU A 95 2.96 14.13 -9.07
CA LEU A 95 4.14 13.64 -8.36
C LEU A 95 5.44 14.36 -8.76
N ARG A 96 5.41 15.26 -9.77
CA ARG A 96 6.56 15.99 -10.29
C ARG A 96 7.74 15.07 -10.64
N THR A 97 7.46 14.01 -11.40
CA THR A 97 8.44 12.97 -11.74
C THR A 97 8.22 12.46 -13.16
N ASP A 98 9.27 11.91 -13.77
CA ASP A 98 9.21 11.32 -15.11
C ASP A 98 8.84 9.82 -15.07
N TYR A 99 8.81 9.22 -13.87
CA TYR A 99 8.49 7.80 -13.70
C TYR A 99 7.80 7.49 -12.36
N ILE A 100 7.00 6.43 -12.37
CA ILE A 100 6.37 5.82 -11.19
C ILE A 100 7.05 4.47 -10.96
N ASP A 101 7.50 4.17 -9.74
CA ASP A 101 8.14 2.89 -9.46
C ASP A 101 7.14 1.73 -9.52
N LEU A 102 5.97 1.89 -8.91
CA LEU A 102 4.93 0.88 -8.89
C LEU A 102 3.57 1.50 -9.22
N PHE A 103 3.01 1.12 -10.35
CA PHE A 103 1.63 1.45 -10.71
C PHE A 103 0.71 0.27 -10.36
N GLN A 104 -0.43 0.54 -9.74
CA GLN A 104 -1.37 -0.49 -9.32
C GLN A 104 -2.78 -0.26 -9.86
N PHE A 105 -3.45 -1.33 -10.30
CA PHE A 105 -4.88 -1.30 -10.55
C PHE A 105 -5.64 -1.24 -9.22
N HIS A 106 -6.49 -0.23 -9.08
CA HIS A 106 -7.12 0.13 -7.81
C HIS A 106 -8.43 -0.61 -7.57
N ASN A 107 -8.36 -1.76 -6.92
CA ASN A 107 -9.51 -2.58 -6.50
C ASN A 107 -10.51 -2.93 -7.62
N PRO A 108 -10.06 -3.42 -8.78
CA PRO A 108 -10.97 -3.81 -9.84
C PRO A 108 -11.89 -4.95 -9.36
N ALA A 109 -13.15 -4.94 -9.84
CA ALA A 109 -14.13 -5.98 -9.50
C ALA A 109 -13.78 -7.34 -10.14
N VAL A 110 -13.13 -7.30 -11.31
CA VAL A 110 -12.58 -8.42 -12.05
C VAL A 110 -11.19 -8.05 -12.53
N LEU A 111 -10.33 -9.04 -12.80
CA LEU A 111 -8.99 -8.75 -13.33
C LEU A 111 -9.08 -8.03 -14.67
N PRO A 112 -8.23 -7.02 -14.90
CA PRO A 112 -8.05 -6.45 -16.22
C PRO A 112 -7.64 -7.52 -17.24
N ASP A 113 -8.34 -7.59 -18.38
CA ASP A 113 -7.98 -8.51 -19.45
C ASP A 113 -6.66 -8.05 -20.10
N ILE A 114 -5.65 -8.92 -20.04
CA ILE A 114 -4.32 -8.64 -20.60
C ILE A 114 -4.28 -8.69 -22.12
N HIS A 115 -5.28 -9.29 -22.76
CA HIS A 115 -5.39 -9.45 -24.22
C HIS A 115 -6.26 -8.38 -24.87
N ASP A 116 -6.98 -7.58 -24.08
CA ASP A 116 -7.78 -6.47 -24.59
C ASP A 116 -6.86 -5.30 -24.98
N PRO A 117 -6.72 -4.97 -26.28
CA PRO A 117 -5.86 -3.89 -26.75
C PRO A 117 -6.37 -2.49 -26.32
N ASP A 118 -7.65 -2.37 -26.01
CA ASP A 118 -8.31 -1.15 -25.54
C ASP A 118 -8.57 -1.18 -24.02
N GLY A 119 -8.16 -2.24 -23.37
CA GLY A 119 -8.31 -2.47 -21.93
C GLY A 119 -7.29 -1.70 -21.09
N PRO A 120 -7.56 -1.58 -19.77
CA PRO A 120 -6.71 -0.84 -18.84
C PRO A 120 -5.29 -1.44 -18.74
N PHE A 121 -5.14 -2.77 -18.92
CA PHE A 121 -3.84 -3.44 -18.84
C PHE A 121 -2.92 -3.04 -20.01
N ALA A 122 -3.48 -2.86 -21.21
CA ALA A 122 -2.72 -2.38 -22.37
C ALA A 122 -2.12 -0.99 -22.13
N ALA A 123 -2.84 -0.10 -21.43
CA ALA A 123 -2.31 1.22 -21.04
C ALA A 123 -1.10 1.10 -20.10
N ALA A 124 -1.16 0.22 -19.11
CA ALA A 124 -0.05 0.00 -18.20
C ALA A 124 1.17 -0.60 -18.90
N LEU A 125 0.97 -1.55 -19.82
CA LEU A 125 2.07 -2.09 -20.63
C LEU A 125 2.74 -1.04 -21.51
N GLU A 126 1.98 -0.20 -22.20
CA GLU A 126 2.52 0.90 -23.00
C GLU A 126 3.27 1.91 -22.13
N ALA A 127 2.74 2.25 -20.96
CA ALA A 127 3.42 3.14 -20.02
C ALA A 127 4.74 2.52 -19.51
N LYS A 128 4.77 1.21 -19.26
CA LYS A 128 5.99 0.48 -18.89
C LYS A 128 7.02 0.50 -20.03
N GLN A 129 6.60 0.27 -21.27
CA GLN A 129 7.47 0.34 -22.44
C GLN A 129 8.07 1.76 -22.66
N LYS A 130 7.30 2.80 -22.36
CA LYS A 130 7.74 4.21 -22.42
C LYS A 130 8.61 4.61 -21.23
N GLY A 131 8.75 3.78 -20.21
CA GLY A 131 9.48 4.08 -18.98
C GLY A 131 8.72 4.96 -17.99
N TYR A 132 7.45 5.23 -18.22
CA TYR A 132 6.59 6.04 -17.32
C TYR A 132 6.25 5.30 -16.03
N ILE A 133 6.15 3.97 -16.09
CA ILE A 133 6.02 3.11 -14.93
C ILE A 133 7.05 1.98 -15.00
N ARG A 134 7.55 1.52 -13.85
CA ARG A 134 8.55 0.45 -13.78
C ARG A 134 7.95 -0.90 -13.53
N HIS A 135 7.00 -0.97 -12.59
CA HIS A 135 6.34 -2.21 -12.15
C HIS A 135 4.83 -2.07 -12.17
N ILE A 136 4.14 -3.21 -12.38
CA ILE A 136 2.67 -3.29 -12.42
C ILE A 136 2.20 -4.19 -11.28
N GLY A 137 1.35 -3.61 -10.42
CA GLY A 137 0.70 -4.32 -9.32
C GLY A 137 -0.82 -4.21 -9.36
N ILE A 138 -1.45 -4.78 -8.35
CA ILE A 138 -2.89 -4.72 -8.15
C ILE A 138 -3.22 -4.54 -6.67
N THR A 139 -4.27 -3.77 -6.37
CA THR A 139 -4.85 -3.75 -5.03
C THR A 139 -6.22 -4.41 -5.07
N ASN A 140 -6.58 -5.15 -4.04
CA ASN A 140 -7.92 -5.70 -3.96
C ASN A 140 -8.37 -5.89 -2.51
N HIS A 141 -9.69 -6.05 -2.31
CA HIS A 141 -10.33 -6.38 -1.03
C HIS A 141 -11.08 -7.72 -1.11
N ARG A 142 -11.09 -8.35 -2.28
CA ARG A 142 -11.80 -9.60 -2.53
C ARG A 142 -10.81 -10.73 -2.68
N LEU A 143 -10.89 -11.74 -1.82
CA LEU A 143 -10.03 -12.92 -1.84
C LEU A 143 -9.98 -13.57 -3.24
N LYS A 144 -11.15 -13.76 -3.88
CA LYS A 144 -11.22 -14.37 -5.21
C LYS A 144 -10.34 -13.63 -6.23
N VAL A 145 -10.47 -12.30 -6.32
CA VAL A 145 -9.70 -11.51 -7.30
C VAL A 145 -8.21 -11.48 -6.94
N ALA A 146 -7.88 -11.50 -5.64
CA ALA A 146 -6.50 -11.57 -5.19
C ALA A 146 -5.83 -12.91 -5.59
N HIS A 147 -6.51 -14.05 -5.39
CA HIS A 147 -6.05 -15.36 -5.87
C HIS A 147 -5.84 -15.38 -7.37
N GLU A 148 -6.85 -14.97 -8.15
CA GLU A 148 -6.75 -14.89 -9.60
C GLU A 148 -5.58 -14.01 -10.06
N ALA A 149 -5.31 -12.90 -9.36
CA ALA A 149 -4.19 -12.02 -9.67
C ALA A 149 -2.83 -12.70 -9.45
N ILE A 150 -2.67 -13.43 -8.34
CA ILE A 150 -1.44 -14.17 -8.04
C ILE A 150 -1.21 -15.27 -9.09
N GLU A 151 -2.22 -16.10 -9.33
CA GLU A 151 -2.17 -17.24 -10.26
C GLU A 151 -1.93 -16.78 -11.71
N SER A 152 -2.43 -15.60 -12.09
CA SER A 152 -2.26 -15.08 -13.45
C SER A 152 -0.79 -14.82 -13.83
N GLY A 153 0.08 -14.57 -12.84
CA GLY A 153 1.47 -14.22 -13.05
C GLY A 153 1.72 -12.82 -13.67
N ASN A 154 0.67 -12.03 -13.91
CA ASN A 154 0.76 -10.76 -14.63
C ASN A 154 1.05 -9.54 -13.75
N PHE A 155 0.92 -9.69 -12.43
CA PHE A 155 1.15 -8.61 -11.46
C PHE A 155 2.39 -8.90 -10.62
N GLU A 156 3.20 -7.88 -10.39
CA GLU A 156 4.45 -7.99 -9.63
C GLU A 156 4.23 -7.78 -8.13
N THR A 157 3.10 -7.14 -7.74
CA THR A 157 2.70 -6.94 -6.34
C THR A 157 1.20 -7.12 -6.15
N LEU A 158 0.82 -7.58 -4.95
CA LEU A 158 -0.54 -7.55 -4.43
C LEU A 158 -0.59 -6.62 -3.21
N GLN A 159 -1.49 -5.64 -3.21
CA GLN A 159 -1.82 -4.85 -2.03
C GLN A 159 -3.18 -5.28 -1.50
N PHE A 160 -3.22 -5.79 -0.27
CA PHE A 160 -4.41 -6.39 0.33
C PHE A 160 -4.58 -5.94 1.80
N PRO A 161 -5.81 -5.85 2.34
CA PRO A 161 -6.02 -5.60 3.77
C PRO A 161 -5.39 -6.71 4.61
N PHE A 162 -4.47 -6.34 5.50
CA PHE A 162 -3.79 -7.32 6.34
C PHE A 162 -3.43 -6.70 7.69
N CYS A 163 -3.86 -7.34 8.76
CA CYS A 163 -3.59 -6.96 10.15
C CYS A 163 -3.79 -8.21 11.02
N TYR A 164 -3.63 -8.13 12.32
CA TYR A 164 -3.81 -9.30 13.20
C TYR A 164 -5.24 -9.86 13.29
N LEU A 165 -6.23 -9.22 12.63
CA LEU A 165 -7.55 -9.81 12.39
C LEU A 165 -7.60 -10.64 11.10
N ALA A 166 -6.46 -10.90 10.47
CA ALA A 166 -6.37 -11.73 9.28
C ALA A 166 -6.89 -13.15 9.56
N THR A 167 -7.67 -13.67 8.61
CA THR A 167 -8.15 -15.05 8.64
C THR A 167 -7.12 -16.00 8.04
N GLU A 168 -7.31 -17.31 8.18
CA GLU A 168 -6.46 -18.30 7.51
C GLU A 168 -6.36 -18.08 5.99
N LYS A 169 -7.47 -17.66 5.36
CA LYS A 169 -7.49 -17.34 3.92
C LYS A 169 -6.68 -16.10 3.56
N ASP A 170 -6.61 -15.11 4.46
CA ASP A 170 -5.77 -13.93 4.25
C ASP A 170 -4.28 -14.28 4.43
N LEU A 171 -3.95 -15.20 5.37
CA LEU A 171 -2.60 -15.73 5.56
C LEU A 171 -2.15 -16.57 4.35
N GLU A 172 -3.05 -17.37 3.77
CA GLU A 172 -2.81 -18.13 2.55
C GLU A 172 -2.38 -17.24 1.37
N LEU A 173 -2.96 -16.04 1.23
CA LEU A 173 -2.54 -15.08 0.20
C LEU A 173 -1.07 -14.64 0.38
N VAL A 174 -0.61 -14.47 1.61
CA VAL A 174 0.79 -14.10 1.88
C VAL A 174 1.73 -15.21 1.43
N GLU A 175 1.39 -16.47 1.76
CA GLU A 175 2.18 -17.65 1.36
C GLU A 175 2.20 -17.80 -0.18
N LEU A 176 1.04 -17.67 -0.84
CA LEU A 176 0.94 -17.73 -2.30
C LEU A 176 1.77 -16.62 -2.96
N CYS A 177 1.73 -15.40 -2.44
CA CYS A 177 2.58 -14.33 -2.95
C CYS A 177 4.06 -14.67 -2.83
N ARG A 178 4.48 -15.29 -1.72
CA ARG A 178 5.87 -15.75 -1.53
C ARG A 178 6.25 -16.83 -2.54
N GLU A 179 5.39 -17.83 -2.75
CA GLU A 179 5.62 -18.92 -3.73
C GLU A 179 5.76 -18.40 -5.16
N HIS A 180 5.01 -17.34 -5.51
CA HIS A 180 5.04 -16.70 -6.82
C HIS A 180 6.05 -15.55 -6.95
N ASP A 181 6.90 -15.32 -5.95
CA ASP A 181 7.82 -14.17 -5.85
C ASP A 181 7.11 -12.82 -6.10
N MET A 182 5.87 -12.71 -5.65
CA MET A 182 5.04 -11.51 -5.76
C MET A 182 5.13 -10.69 -4.47
N GLY A 183 5.39 -9.37 -4.56
CA GLY A 183 5.49 -8.53 -3.38
C GLY A 183 4.13 -8.36 -2.70
N PHE A 184 4.06 -8.59 -1.38
CA PHE A 184 2.83 -8.38 -0.61
C PHE A 184 2.89 -7.05 0.16
N ILE A 185 1.92 -6.16 -0.13
CA ILE A 185 1.78 -4.86 0.54
C ILE A 185 0.55 -4.90 1.44
N ALA A 186 0.78 -4.78 2.76
CA ALA A 186 -0.29 -4.79 3.75
C ALA A 186 -0.89 -3.40 3.91
N MET A 187 -2.11 -3.19 3.43
CA MET A 187 -2.88 -1.99 3.74
C MET A 187 -3.78 -2.23 4.96
N LYS A 188 -4.21 -1.15 5.62
CA LYS A 188 -5.10 -1.18 6.77
C LYS A 188 -4.56 -1.97 7.96
N GLY A 189 -3.27 -1.84 8.25
CA GLY A 189 -2.62 -2.49 9.39
C GLY A 189 -3.27 -2.21 10.75
N LEU A 190 -3.98 -1.07 10.89
CA LEU A 190 -4.83 -0.73 12.05
C LEU A 190 -6.32 -0.98 11.80
N SER A 191 -6.69 -1.77 10.80
CA SER A 191 -8.11 -2.06 10.44
C SER A 191 -8.99 -0.81 10.32
N GLY A 192 -8.45 0.28 9.74
CA GLY A 192 -9.17 1.55 9.58
C GLY A 192 -9.37 2.33 10.88
N GLY A 193 -8.60 2.05 11.92
CA GLY A 193 -8.66 2.68 13.23
C GLY A 193 -9.45 1.88 14.28
N LEU A 194 -9.90 0.66 13.95
CA LEU A 194 -10.50 -0.26 14.93
C LEU A 194 -9.46 -0.80 15.91
N LEU A 195 -8.23 -1.00 15.45
CA LEU A 195 -7.11 -1.48 16.25
C LEU A 195 -6.34 -0.29 16.78
N ASN A 196 -6.20 -0.18 18.09
CA ASN A 196 -5.58 0.95 18.77
C ASN A 196 -4.25 0.62 19.45
N ASN A 197 -3.86 -0.66 19.51
CA ASN A 197 -2.56 -1.06 20.02
C ASN A 197 -1.55 -1.16 18.86
N ALA A 198 -0.84 -0.06 18.58
CA ALA A 198 0.14 0.01 17.51
C ALA A 198 1.30 -0.97 17.69
N GLU A 199 1.72 -1.24 18.94
CA GLU A 199 2.81 -2.17 19.22
C GLU A 199 2.41 -3.63 18.87
N ALA A 200 1.19 -4.05 19.20
CA ALA A 200 0.67 -5.36 18.81
C ALA A 200 0.55 -5.49 17.28
N CYS A 201 0.07 -4.43 16.58
CA CYS A 201 0.01 -4.41 15.12
C CYS A 201 1.41 -4.49 14.49
N TYR A 202 2.37 -3.76 15.05
CA TYR A 202 3.75 -3.79 14.58
C TYR A 202 4.39 -5.16 14.79
N ALA A 203 4.27 -5.71 16.01
CA ALA A 203 4.82 -7.03 16.34
C ALA A 203 4.24 -8.15 15.46
N PHE A 204 2.93 -8.10 15.18
CA PHE A 204 2.29 -9.01 14.22
C PHE A 204 2.92 -8.94 12.84
N MET A 205 3.16 -7.72 12.31
CA MET A 205 3.80 -7.55 11.00
C MET A 205 5.26 -8.05 10.98
N GLN A 206 5.94 -8.09 12.13
CA GLN A 206 7.30 -8.64 12.23
C GLN A 206 7.34 -10.18 12.12
N GLU A 207 6.24 -10.87 12.36
CA GLU A 207 6.12 -12.32 12.13
C GLU A 207 6.00 -12.67 10.63
N HIS A 208 5.75 -11.67 9.78
CA HIS A 208 5.63 -11.82 8.33
C HIS A 208 6.76 -11.05 7.62
N PRO A 209 7.96 -11.66 7.45
CA PRO A 209 9.15 -10.98 6.97
C PRO A 209 9.01 -10.40 5.54
N ASP A 210 8.19 -11.04 4.69
CA ASP A 210 8.00 -10.66 3.28
C ASP A 210 6.85 -9.66 3.07
N VAL A 211 6.17 -9.25 4.16
CA VAL A 211 5.06 -8.30 4.11
C VAL A 211 5.54 -6.88 4.36
N VAL A 212 5.11 -5.94 3.51
CA VAL A 212 5.40 -4.50 3.65
C VAL A 212 4.14 -3.77 4.12
N PRO A 213 4.01 -3.39 5.40
CA PRO A 213 2.90 -2.58 5.86
C PRO A 213 3.04 -1.12 5.40
N ILE A 214 1.98 -0.57 4.83
CA ILE A 214 1.84 0.86 4.57
C ILE A 214 0.99 1.48 5.69
N TRP A 215 1.63 2.17 6.61
CA TRP A 215 0.95 2.83 7.74
C TRP A 215 0.33 4.15 7.30
N GLY A 216 -0.97 4.33 7.52
CA GLY A 216 -1.63 5.60 7.29
C GLY A 216 -1.18 6.62 8.32
N ILE A 217 -0.56 7.72 7.88
CA ILE A 217 0.02 8.74 8.75
C ILE A 217 -0.55 10.11 8.37
N GLN A 218 -1.10 10.82 9.34
CA GLN A 218 -1.69 12.15 9.19
C GLN A 218 -1.05 13.18 10.12
N HIS A 219 -0.55 12.74 11.29
CA HIS A 219 -0.01 13.59 12.32
C HIS A 219 1.45 13.25 12.66
N GLU A 220 2.20 14.23 13.15
CA GLU A 220 3.61 14.03 13.54
C GLU A 220 3.74 12.97 14.65
N TRP A 221 2.82 12.92 15.62
CA TRP A 221 2.84 11.93 16.70
C TRP A 221 2.62 10.49 16.22
N GLU A 222 1.83 10.30 15.14
CA GLU A 222 1.67 8.98 14.49
C GLU A 222 2.99 8.55 13.83
N LEU A 223 3.66 9.48 13.15
CA LEU A 223 4.98 9.22 12.59
C LEU A 223 5.99 8.86 13.69
N ASP A 224 6.02 9.64 14.77
CA ASP A 224 6.91 9.38 15.91
C ASP A 224 6.70 7.99 16.49
N GLN A 225 5.45 7.56 16.65
CA GLN A 225 5.10 6.24 17.16
C GLN A 225 5.65 5.13 16.23
N TRP A 226 5.47 5.26 14.90
CA TRP A 226 5.99 4.27 13.96
C TRP A 226 7.51 4.26 13.90
N LEU A 227 8.16 5.40 14.01
CA LEU A 227 9.62 5.49 14.05
C LEU A 227 10.18 4.86 15.33
N GLU A 228 9.59 5.14 16.50
CA GLU A 228 9.95 4.51 17.76
C GLU A 228 9.79 2.99 17.72
N LEU A 229 8.64 2.48 17.22
CA LEU A 229 8.41 1.06 17.07
C LEU A 229 9.41 0.42 16.09
N THR A 230 9.77 1.12 15.03
CA THR A 230 10.78 0.64 14.07
C THR A 230 12.16 0.55 14.70
N GLU A 231 12.54 1.50 15.56
CA GLU A 231 13.82 1.49 16.28
C GLU A 231 13.84 0.39 17.36
N ARG A 232 12.80 0.30 18.17
CA ARG A 232 12.67 -0.72 19.23
C ARG A 232 12.50 -2.12 18.66
N ASN A 233 11.90 -2.25 17.49
CA ASN A 233 11.62 -3.49 16.79
C ASN A 233 11.00 -4.57 17.71
N PRO A 234 9.86 -4.27 18.38
CA PRO A 234 9.24 -5.21 19.33
C PRO A 234 8.83 -6.49 18.63
N ARG A 235 9.05 -7.60 19.32
CA ARG A 235 8.63 -8.94 18.92
C ARG A 235 7.38 -9.34 19.67
N MET A 236 6.65 -10.32 19.15
CA MET A 236 5.46 -10.84 19.82
C MET A 236 5.82 -11.36 21.22
N THR A 237 5.07 -10.88 22.21
CA THR A 237 5.16 -11.34 23.61
C THR A 237 3.82 -11.92 24.04
N PRO A 238 3.76 -12.70 25.15
CA PRO A 238 2.48 -13.19 25.67
C PRO A 238 1.46 -12.08 25.96
N GLU A 239 1.93 -10.90 26.40
CA GLU A 239 1.08 -9.74 26.69
C GLU A 239 0.49 -9.16 25.42
N LEU A 240 1.29 -9.00 24.36
CA LEU A 240 0.82 -8.52 23.05
C LEU A 240 -0.11 -9.55 22.40
N GLN A 241 0.18 -10.85 22.56
CA GLN A 241 -0.69 -11.92 22.08
C GLN A 241 -2.05 -11.88 22.79
N ALA A 242 -2.06 -11.65 24.11
CA ALA A 242 -3.32 -11.52 24.86
C ALA A 242 -4.18 -10.34 24.38
N VAL A 243 -3.57 -9.22 23.98
CA VAL A 243 -4.28 -8.09 23.35
C VAL A 243 -4.91 -8.53 22.03
N ILE A 244 -4.14 -9.22 21.19
CA ILE A 244 -4.63 -9.72 19.88
C ILE A 244 -5.79 -10.71 20.08
N ASP A 245 -5.69 -11.65 21.04
CA ASP A 245 -6.72 -12.65 21.30
C ASP A 245 -8.00 -12.00 21.85
N HIS A 246 -7.86 -10.98 22.69
CA HIS A 246 -8.98 -10.18 23.17
C HIS A 246 -9.68 -9.47 22.01
N ASP A 247 -8.95 -8.72 21.17
CA ASP A 247 -9.50 -7.99 20.04
C ASP A 247 -10.13 -8.94 19.01
N ARG A 248 -9.53 -10.08 18.74
CA ARG A 248 -10.12 -11.12 17.87
C ARG A 248 -11.45 -11.64 18.42
N THR A 249 -11.58 -11.78 19.73
CA THR A 249 -12.83 -12.22 20.38
C THR A 249 -13.89 -11.13 20.29
N GLU A 250 -13.57 -9.90 20.64
CA GLU A 250 -14.50 -8.76 20.61
C GLU A 250 -14.94 -8.41 19.19
N LEU A 251 -14.05 -8.56 18.20
CA LEU A 251 -14.27 -8.25 16.80
C LEU A 251 -14.57 -9.47 15.93
N SER A 252 -14.97 -10.60 16.54
CA SER A 252 -15.26 -11.86 15.83
C SER A 252 -16.53 -11.82 14.99
N GLY A 253 -17.39 -10.79 15.16
CA GLY A 253 -18.62 -10.60 14.39
C GLY A 253 -18.40 -9.92 13.04
N ASP A 254 -19.53 -9.71 12.34
CA ASP A 254 -19.54 -8.90 11.12
C ASP A 254 -19.25 -7.44 11.45
N PHE A 255 -18.03 -7.01 11.32
CA PHE A 255 -17.63 -5.62 11.52
C PHE A 255 -17.16 -4.96 10.24
N CYS A 256 -17.32 -3.63 10.18
CA CYS A 256 -16.90 -2.85 9.05
C CYS A 256 -15.37 -2.75 8.96
N ARG A 257 -14.78 -3.30 7.92
CA ARG A 257 -13.34 -3.19 7.65
C ARG A 257 -12.92 -1.80 7.12
N SER A 258 -13.79 -0.81 7.22
CA SER A 258 -13.57 0.59 6.80
C SER A 258 -13.04 0.72 5.36
N CYS A 259 -13.46 -0.16 4.46
CA CYS A 259 -12.99 -0.13 3.07
C CYS A 259 -13.58 1.02 2.24
N GLY A 260 -14.69 1.62 2.70
CA GLY A 260 -15.34 2.76 2.04
C GLY A 260 -16.20 2.42 0.81
N TYR A 261 -16.24 1.15 0.38
CA TYR A 261 -16.92 0.76 -0.87
C TYR A 261 -18.44 0.62 -0.75
N CYS A 262 -18.98 0.65 0.46
CA CYS A 262 -20.41 0.61 0.72
C CYS A 262 -20.97 1.95 1.24
N LEU A 263 -20.21 3.02 1.11
CA LEU A 263 -20.68 4.34 1.57
C LEU A 263 -21.72 4.95 0.61
N PRO A 264 -22.77 5.63 1.16
CA PRO A 264 -23.06 5.73 2.59
C PRO A 264 -23.47 4.36 3.15
N CYS A 265 -22.92 4.02 4.32
CA CYS A 265 -23.33 2.79 5.02
C CYS A 265 -24.84 2.85 5.31
N ALA A 266 -25.54 1.74 5.01
CA ALA A 266 -26.96 1.59 5.29
C ALA A 266 -27.22 1.52 6.80
#